data_e2534ff7584d5002a5eafd4b00ed9468
#
_entry.id   e2534ff7584d5002a5eafd4b00ed9468
#
_cell.length_a   1.000
_cell.length_b   1.000
_cell.length_c   1.000
_cell.angle_alpha   90.00
_cell.angle_beta   90.00
_cell.angle_gamma   90.00
#
_symmetry.space_group_name_H-M   'P 1'
#
loop_
_entity.id
_entity.type
_entity.pdbx_description
1 polymer ?
#
loop_
_entity_poly.entity_id
_entity_poly.type
_entity_poly.pdbx_seq_one_letter_code
_entity_poly.pdbx_strand_id
1 'polypeptide(L)'
;MKIAFLTQMGFTGKIPRNHPNMRTEFAQMCALEADHYSLYDVDKISEEYDHVILMIPKTQQDRDGLYNIDIVKKARRVGKHVWFMQEGPNWIFQDLPIHQQFWHYNVLMDVDGILTENRTDIPYFRGLVGDGKPVETIPSLMITDDVVSRNEWGDVVILGGNFVHWYGG
;
A
#
# COMPACT_ATOMS: atom_id res chain seq x y z
N MET A 1 13.82 7.89 -12.76
CA MET A 1 13.42 6.84 -11.81
C MET A 1 12.00 6.41 -12.19
N LYS A 2 11.81 5.16 -12.53
CA LYS A 2 10.52 4.56 -12.89
C LYS A 2 9.95 3.79 -11.71
N ILE A 3 8.71 4.06 -11.31
CA ILE A 3 8.07 3.44 -10.15
C ILE A 3 6.77 2.79 -10.58
N ALA A 4 6.49 1.58 -10.10
CA ALA A 4 5.21 0.92 -10.22
C ALA A 4 4.62 0.59 -8.85
N PHE A 5 3.32 0.77 -8.70
CA PHE A 5 2.54 0.23 -7.58
C PHE A 5 1.80 -1.01 -8.05
N LEU A 6 1.87 -2.05 -7.25
CA LEU A 6 1.09 -3.27 -7.42
C LEU A 6 0.09 -3.37 -6.28
N THR A 7 -1.20 -3.25 -6.58
CA THR A 7 -2.28 -3.33 -5.59
C THR A 7 -3.36 -4.33 -6.01
N GLN A 8 -4.34 -4.57 -5.15
CA GLN A 8 -5.49 -5.41 -5.51
C GLN A 8 -6.48 -4.72 -6.46
N MET A 9 -6.30 -3.44 -6.79
CA MET A 9 -7.22 -2.71 -7.65
C MET A 9 -7.11 -3.17 -9.11
N GLY A 10 -8.24 -3.15 -9.81
CA GLY A 10 -8.35 -3.73 -11.14
C GLY A 10 -8.09 -2.78 -12.31
N PHE A 11 -7.36 -1.67 -12.12
CA PHE A 11 -7.00 -0.78 -13.22
C PHE A 11 -5.51 -0.85 -13.52
N THR A 12 -5.12 -0.33 -14.69
CA THR A 12 -3.71 -0.27 -15.14
C THR A 12 -3.40 1.13 -15.65
N GLY A 13 -2.19 1.62 -15.35
CA GLY A 13 -1.69 2.90 -15.83
C GLY A 13 -1.59 3.97 -14.74
N LYS A 14 -1.48 5.23 -15.16
CA LYS A 14 -1.32 6.37 -14.24
C LYS A 14 -2.65 6.85 -13.67
N ILE A 15 -2.62 7.23 -12.41
CA ILE A 15 -3.76 7.89 -11.76
C ILE A 15 -3.78 9.36 -12.20
N PRO A 16 -4.87 9.84 -12.81
CA PRO A 16 -5.00 11.26 -13.10
C PRO A 16 -5.26 12.06 -11.83
N ARG A 17 -4.75 13.31 -11.77
CA ARG A 17 -4.91 14.19 -10.59
C ARG A 17 -6.36 14.52 -10.26
N ASN A 18 -7.25 14.49 -11.26
CA ASN A 18 -8.69 14.69 -11.07
C ASN A 18 -9.46 13.38 -10.81
N HIS A 19 -8.79 12.32 -10.38
CA HIS A 19 -9.45 11.07 -10.06
C HIS A 19 -10.45 11.27 -8.91
N PRO A 20 -11.68 10.76 -9.02
CA PRO A 20 -12.73 10.99 -8.01
C PRO A 20 -12.47 10.28 -6.67
N ASN A 21 -11.59 9.30 -6.65
CA ASN A 21 -11.18 8.62 -5.45
C ASN A 21 -9.96 9.33 -4.86
N MET A 22 -10.14 9.93 -3.67
CA MET A 22 -9.13 10.72 -2.98
C MET A 22 -8.33 9.89 -1.96
N ARG A 23 -8.22 8.58 -2.13
CA ARG A 23 -7.44 7.72 -1.24
C ARG A 23 -5.96 8.12 -1.24
N THR A 24 -5.33 7.95 -0.10
CA THR A 24 -3.92 8.33 0.13
C THR A 24 -2.98 7.67 -0.88
N GLU A 25 -3.15 6.38 -1.16
CA GLU A 25 -2.33 5.65 -2.12
C GLU A 25 -2.44 6.22 -3.54
N PHE A 26 -3.58 6.75 -3.94
CA PHE A 26 -3.74 7.41 -5.25
C PHE A 26 -2.97 8.72 -5.30
N ALA A 27 -3.02 9.49 -4.22
CA ALA A 27 -2.24 10.72 -4.12
C ALA A 27 -0.73 10.44 -4.15
N GLN A 28 -0.29 9.38 -3.50
CA GLN A 28 1.12 8.92 -3.53
C GLN A 28 1.53 8.49 -4.94
N MET A 29 0.70 7.70 -5.65
CA MET A 29 0.96 7.32 -7.04
C MET A 29 1.07 8.54 -7.94
N CYS A 30 0.17 9.52 -7.80
CA CYS A 30 0.22 10.77 -8.56
C CYS A 30 1.49 11.57 -8.25
N ALA A 31 1.85 11.73 -6.98
CA ALA A 31 3.02 12.50 -6.56
C ALA A 31 4.34 11.89 -7.03
N LEU A 32 4.40 10.58 -7.14
CA LEU A 32 5.56 9.82 -7.61
C LEU A 32 5.55 9.61 -9.13
N GLU A 33 4.52 10.07 -9.84
CA GLU A 33 4.29 9.79 -11.27
C GLU A 33 4.39 8.29 -11.58
N ALA A 34 3.90 7.47 -10.65
CA ALA A 34 4.01 6.03 -10.72
C ALA A 34 2.96 5.41 -11.65
N ASP A 35 3.31 4.28 -12.25
CA ASP A 35 2.34 3.43 -12.93
C ASP A 35 1.69 2.48 -11.91
N HIS A 36 0.46 2.09 -12.18
CA HIS A 36 -0.29 1.14 -11.35
C HIS A 36 -0.64 -0.11 -12.15
N TYR A 37 -0.52 -1.24 -11.49
CA TYR A 37 -0.97 -2.55 -11.99
C TYR A 37 -1.64 -3.36 -10.89
N SER A 38 -2.51 -4.27 -11.30
CA SER A 38 -3.06 -5.25 -10.36
C SER A 38 -1.98 -6.25 -9.92
N LEU A 39 -1.97 -6.62 -8.65
CA LEU A 39 -1.13 -7.71 -8.11
C LEU A 39 -1.30 -9.02 -8.87
N TYR A 40 -2.49 -9.25 -9.43
CA TYR A 40 -2.82 -10.47 -10.17
C TYR A 40 -2.33 -10.45 -11.62
N ASP A 41 -1.93 -9.28 -12.12
CA ASP A 41 -1.52 -9.06 -13.50
C ASP A 41 -0.02 -8.82 -13.69
N VAL A 42 0.79 -9.10 -12.66
CA VAL A 42 2.25 -8.86 -12.70
C VAL A 42 2.91 -9.54 -13.91
N ASP A 43 2.46 -10.74 -14.26
CA ASP A 43 2.99 -11.49 -15.40
C ASP A 43 2.69 -10.83 -16.78
N LYS A 44 1.78 -9.86 -16.82
CA LYS A 44 1.42 -9.10 -18.03
C LYS A 44 2.26 -7.82 -18.20
N ILE A 45 3.06 -7.44 -17.20
CA ILE A 45 3.89 -6.25 -17.24
C ILE A 45 5.10 -6.54 -18.13
N SER A 46 5.26 -5.76 -19.19
CA SER A 46 6.38 -5.87 -20.15
C SER A 46 7.49 -4.84 -19.91
N GLU A 47 7.25 -3.87 -19.01
CA GLU A 47 8.19 -2.79 -18.71
C GLU A 47 9.04 -3.13 -17.49
N GLU A 48 10.24 -2.53 -17.43
CA GLU A 48 11.11 -2.61 -16.25
C GLU A 48 11.01 -1.32 -15.43
N TYR A 49 11.03 -1.48 -14.10
CA TYR A 49 10.94 -0.40 -13.12
C TYR A 49 12.18 -0.36 -12.23
N ASP A 50 12.55 0.83 -11.79
CA ASP A 50 13.60 0.97 -10.78
C ASP A 50 13.08 0.49 -9.40
N HIS A 51 11.81 0.84 -9.09
CA HIS A 51 11.16 0.44 -7.85
C HIS A 51 9.75 -0.10 -8.12
N VAL A 52 9.44 -1.21 -7.48
CA VAL A 52 8.09 -1.77 -7.41
C VAL A 52 7.62 -1.75 -5.97
N ILE A 53 6.46 -1.17 -5.72
CA ILE A 53 5.85 -1.05 -4.41
C ILE A 53 4.66 -2.00 -4.34
N LEU A 54 4.79 -3.04 -3.52
CA LEU A 54 3.74 -4.02 -3.25
C LEU A 54 2.83 -3.50 -2.14
N MET A 55 1.61 -3.14 -2.47
CA MET A 55 0.59 -2.78 -1.50
C MET A 55 -0.36 -3.94 -1.29
N ILE A 56 -0.07 -4.76 -0.27
CA ILE A 56 -0.79 -5.99 -0.01
C ILE A 56 -2.10 -5.68 0.72
N PRO A 57 -3.23 -6.20 0.22
CA PRO A 57 -4.52 -5.99 0.85
C PRO A 57 -4.63 -6.70 2.20
N LYS A 58 -5.39 -6.10 3.10
CA LYS A 58 -5.77 -6.67 4.40
C LYS A 58 -7.10 -7.41 4.26
N THR A 59 -7.09 -8.56 3.68
CA THR A 59 -8.30 -9.35 3.53
C THR A 59 -8.11 -10.74 4.09
N GLN A 60 -9.08 -11.20 4.87
CA GLN A 60 -9.14 -12.59 5.31
C GLN A 60 -9.62 -13.53 4.19
N GLN A 61 -10.19 -12.95 3.13
CA GLN A 61 -10.70 -13.72 2.00
C GLN A 61 -9.66 -13.72 0.87
N ASP A 62 -9.09 -14.88 0.63
CA ASP A 62 -8.23 -15.11 -0.52
C ASP A 62 -9.08 -15.46 -1.75
N ARG A 63 -9.75 -14.44 -2.30
CA ARG A 63 -10.66 -14.62 -3.44
C ARG A 63 -9.94 -15.04 -4.71
N ASP A 64 -8.67 -14.64 -4.86
CA ASP A 64 -7.92 -14.74 -6.11
C ASP A 64 -6.62 -15.54 -5.95
N GLY A 65 -6.49 -16.29 -4.86
CA GLY A 65 -5.35 -17.15 -4.60
C GLY A 65 -4.04 -16.41 -4.30
N LEU A 66 -4.12 -15.17 -3.80
CA LEU A 66 -2.93 -14.34 -3.51
C LEU A 66 -1.95 -15.04 -2.58
N TYR A 67 -2.45 -15.71 -1.54
CA TYR A 67 -1.62 -16.37 -0.53
C TYR A 67 -0.92 -17.64 -1.05
N ASN A 68 -1.21 -18.07 -2.29
CA ASN A 68 -0.52 -19.15 -2.98
C ASN A 68 0.52 -18.65 -3.99
N ILE A 69 0.70 -17.32 -4.10
CA ILE A 69 1.61 -16.69 -5.07
C ILE A 69 2.86 -16.20 -4.36
N ASP A 70 4.02 -16.50 -4.91
CA ASP A 70 5.27 -15.81 -4.59
C ASP A 70 5.29 -14.44 -5.29
N ILE A 71 4.62 -13.48 -4.67
CA ILE A 71 4.43 -12.15 -5.25
C ILE A 71 5.74 -11.36 -5.34
N VAL A 72 6.66 -11.54 -4.39
CA VAL A 72 7.96 -10.85 -4.41
C VAL A 72 8.80 -11.36 -5.58
N LYS A 73 8.84 -12.66 -5.80
CA LYS A 73 9.54 -13.25 -6.94
C LYS A 73 8.95 -12.78 -8.27
N LYS A 74 7.63 -12.64 -8.36
CA LYS A 74 6.99 -12.07 -9.55
C LYS A 74 7.37 -10.60 -9.75
N ALA A 75 7.30 -9.78 -8.69
CA ALA A 75 7.66 -8.37 -8.74
C ALA A 75 9.12 -8.14 -9.14
N ARG A 76 10.04 -9.02 -8.72
CA ARG A 76 11.46 -8.96 -9.09
C ARG A 76 11.74 -9.22 -10.58
N ARG A 77 10.78 -9.72 -11.35
CA ARG A 77 10.93 -9.84 -12.81
C ARG A 77 10.76 -8.51 -13.52
N VAL A 78 10.10 -7.55 -12.89
CA VAL A 78 9.75 -6.25 -13.47
C VAL A 78 10.34 -5.07 -12.70
N GLY A 79 10.90 -5.29 -11.51
CA GLY A 79 11.49 -4.25 -10.67
C GLY A 79 12.88 -4.61 -10.15
N LYS A 80 13.79 -3.63 -10.19
CA LYS A 80 15.15 -3.78 -9.61
C LYS A 80 15.10 -3.86 -8.08
N HIS A 81 14.22 -3.03 -7.48
CA HIS A 81 13.99 -2.99 -6.04
C HIS A 81 12.51 -3.20 -5.75
N VAL A 82 12.20 -4.10 -4.84
CA VAL A 82 10.83 -4.43 -4.43
C VAL A 82 10.60 -3.98 -3.00
N TRP A 83 9.59 -3.13 -2.80
CA TRP A 83 9.20 -2.59 -1.52
C TRP A 83 7.84 -3.13 -1.10
N PHE A 84 7.68 -3.38 0.18
CA PHE A 84 6.37 -3.61 0.77
C PHE A 84 5.83 -2.29 1.30
N MET A 85 4.57 -2.00 1.03
CA MET A 85 3.85 -0.90 1.64
C MET A 85 2.63 -1.45 2.38
N GLN A 86 2.53 -1.10 3.65
CA GLN A 86 1.40 -1.52 4.44
C GLN A 86 0.18 -0.64 4.18
N GLU A 87 -0.96 -1.27 3.93
CA GLU A 87 -2.25 -0.62 3.95
C GLU A 87 -2.82 -0.59 5.37
N GLY A 88 -2.87 0.60 6.02
CA GLY A 88 -3.43 0.84 7.37
C GLY A 88 -2.62 0.23 8.53
N PRO A 89 -3.20 0.03 9.72
CA PRO A 89 -2.45 -0.30 10.92
C PRO A 89 -1.90 -1.73 10.93
N ASN A 90 -0.71 -1.91 11.53
CA ASN A 90 0.01 -3.18 11.60
C ASN A 90 -0.71 -4.26 12.43
N TRP A 91 -1.49 -3.88 13.44
CA TRP A 91 -2.18 -4.82 14.33
C TRP A 91 -3.18 -5.73 13.58
N ILE A 92 -3.64 -5.33 12.40
CA ILE A 92 -4.60 -6.12 11.62
C ILE A 92 -4.01 -7.49 11.19
N PHE A 93 -2.68 -7.59 11.07
CA PHE A 93 -2.04 -8.87 10.73
C PHE A 93 -2.23 -9.93 11.81
N GLN A 94 -2.45 -9.52 13.05
CA GLN A 94 -2.67 -10.45 14.17
C GLN A 94 -4.03 -11.16 14.07
N ASP A 95 -5.00 -10.56 13.38
CA ASP A 95 -6.33 -11.10 13.20
C ASP A 95 -6.46 -12.01 11.95
N LEU A 96 -5.40 -12.10 11.15
CA LEU A 96 -5.40 -12.98 9.98
C LEU A 96 -5.21 -14.45 10.39
N PRO A 97 -5.75 -15.41 9.62
CA PRO A 97 -5.42 -16.81 9.78
C PRO A 97 -3.91 -17.05 9.74
N ILE A 98 -3.43 -18.01 10.51
CA ILE A 98 -1.98 -18.22 10.72
C ILE A 98 -1.19 -18.41 9.42
N HIS A 99 -1.76 -19.12 8.44
CA HIS A 99 -1.10 -19.31 7.14
C HIS A 99 -0.93 -18.00 6.37
N GLN A 100 -1.87 -17.05 6.51
CA GLN A 100 -1.77 -15.72 5.92
C GLN A 100 -0.74 -14.86 6.66
N GLN A 101 -0.66 -14.98 7.99
CA GLN A 101 0.39 -14.31 8.77
C GLN A 101 1.78 -14.78 8.34
N PHE A 102 1.98 -16.09 8.15
CA PHE A 102 3.24 -16.63 7.64
C PHE A 102 3.57 -16.15 6.23
N TRP A 103 2.57 -16.08 5.35
CA TRP A 103 2.76 -15.56 4.00
C TRP A 103 3.21 -14.09 4.04
N HIS A 104 2.53 -13.23 4.83
CA HIS A 104 2.93 -11.83 5.01
C HIS A 104 4.34 -11.71 5.58
N TYR A 105 4.67 -12.51 6.57
CA TYR A 105 6.02 -12.55 7.13
C TYR A 105 7.08 -12.88 6.06
N ASN A 106 6.83 -13.88 5.24
CA ASN A 106 7.74 -14.22 4.14
C ASN A 106 7.88 -13.07 3.14
N VAL A 107 6.78 -12.38 2.79
CA VAL A 107 6.85 -11.19 1.95
C VAL A 107 7.75 -10.12 2.59
N LEU A 108 7.57 -9.82 3.87
CA LEU A 108 8.39 -8.84 4.59
C LEU A 108 9.88 -9.23 4.63
N MET A 109 10.17 -10.52 4.73
CA MET A 109 11.55 -11.03 4.71
C MET A 109 12.20 -10.95 3.35
N ASP A 110 11.44 -11.11 2.26
CA ASP A 110 11.96 -11.21 0.90
C ASP A 110 12.06 -9.86 0.16
N VAL A 111 11.31 -8.83 0.58
CA VAL A 111 11.41 -7.48 -0.02
C VAL A 111 12.71 -6.77 0.35
N ASP A 112 13.10 -5.76 -0.45
CA ASP A 112 14.31 -4.98 -0.21
C ASP A 112 14.12 -3.90 0.87
N GLY A 113 12.88 -3.46 1.10
CA GLY A 113 12.55 -2.50 2.14
C GLY A 113 11.05 -2.41 2.40
N ILE A 114 10.70 -1.69 3.45
CA ILE A 114 9.33 -1.51 3.92
C ILE A 114 9.01 -0.03 3.99
N LEU A 115 7.85 0.33 3.46
CA LEU A 115 7.27 1.67 3.56
C LEU A 115 6.07 1.63 4.51
N THR A 116 5.98 2.58 5.41
CA THR A 116 4.83 2.77 6.29
C THR A 116 4.40 4.22 6.34
N GLU A 117 3.11 4.48 6.43
CA GLU A 117 2.58 5.84 6.61
C GLU A 117 2.70 6.32 8.06
N ASN A 118 2.94 5.41 9.00
CA ASN A 118 2.97 5.70 10.41
C ASN A 118 4.35 5.44 11.01
N ARG A 119 5.00 6.50 11.50
CA ARG A 119 6.32 6.39 12.14
C ARG A 119 6.33 5.46 13.37
N THR A 120 5.20 5.31 14.04
CA THR A 120 5.10 4.41 15.20
C THR A 120 5.17 2.93 14.82
N ASP A 121 4.99 2.60 13.54
CA ASP A 121 5.08 1.22 13.04
C ASP A 121 6.53 0.80 12.71
N ILE A 122 7.46 1.75 12.60
CA ILE A 122 8.87 1.45 12.30
C ILE A 122 9.48 0.46 13.29
N PRO A 123 9.36 0.64 14.63
CA PRO A 123 9.90 -0.33 15.59
C PRO A 123 9.29 -1.73 15.45
N TYR A 124 8.00 -1.80 15.10
CA TYR A 124 7.32 -3.07 14.86
C TYR A 124 7.94 -3.82 13.68
N PHE A 125 8.07 -3.14 12.53
CA PHE A 125 8.67 -3.77 11.35
C PHE A 125 10.14 -4.14 11.57
N ARG A 126 10.93 -3.27 12.22
CA ARG A 126 12.33 -3.57 12.57
C ARG A 126 12.43 -4.78 13.49
N GLY A 127 11.49 -4.93 14.43
CA GLY A 127 11.42 -6.11 15.28
C GLY A 127 11.16 -7.42 14.50
N LEU A 128 10.46 -7.34 13.35
CA LEU A 128 10.19 -8.49 12.50
C LEU A 128 11.36 -8.82 11.56
N VAL A 129 11.93 -7.81 10.90
CA VAL A 129 12.89 -8.03 9.78
C VAL A 129 14.34 -7.73 10.16
N GLY A 130 14.61 -7.21 11.35
CA GLY A 130 15.93 -6.80 11.82
C GLY A 130 16.37 -5.44 11.28
N ASP A 131 17.48 -4.92 11.83
CA ASP A 131 17.99 -3.58 11.52
C ASP A 131 18.65 -3.47 10.15
N GLY A 132 18.96 -4.59 9.50
CA GLY A 132 19.63 -4.61 8.20
C GLY A 132 18.74 -4.25 7.01
N LYS A 133 17.43 -4.21 7.18
CA LYS A 133 16.47 -3.86 6.14
C LYS A 133 15.93 -2.45 6.35
N PRO A 134 15.92 -1.59 5.31
CA PRO A 134 15.35 -0.25 5.42
C PRO A 134 13.84 -0.32 5.72
N VAL A 135 13.42 0.43 6.73
CA VAL A 135 12.03 0.67 7.09
C VAL A 135 11.83 2.17 7.15
N GLU A 136 11.13 2.72 6.18
CA GLU A 136 11.01 4.14 5.96
C GLU A 136 9.55 4.61 5.97
N THR A 137 9.35 5.90 6.24
CA THR A 137 8.02 6.50 6.16
C THR A 137 7.75 7.08 4.80
N ILE A 138 6.55 6.81 4.29
CA ILE A 138 5.96 7.52 3.16
C ILE A 138 4.84 8.41 3.70
N PRO A 139 4.77 9.71 3.33
CA PRO A 139 3.74 10.59 3.86
C PRO A 139 2.36 10.19 3.35
N SER A 140 1.37 10.30 4.23
CA SER A 140 -0.03 10.28 3.82
C SER A 140 -0.34 11.54 3.03
N LEU A 141 -0.80 11.40 1.81
CA LEU A 141 -1.08 12.47 0.89
C LEU A 141 -2.57 12.54 0.55
N MET A 142 -3.01 13.70 0.09
CA MET A 142 -4.35 13.91 -0.48
C MET A 142 -4.22 14.71 -1.77
N ILE A 143 -5.04 14.36 -2.78
CA ILE A 143 -5.24 15.19 -3.96
C ILE A 143 -6.21 16.30 -3.56
N THR A 144 -5.77 17.55 -3.60
CA THR A 144 -6.53 18.71 -3.13
C THR A 144 -6.86 19.72 -4.23
N ASP A 145 -6.61 19.38 -5.48
CA ASP A 145 -6.73 20.31 -6.61
C ASP A 145 -8.17 20.90 -6.72
N ASP A 146 -9.18 20.12 -6.38
CA ASP A 146 -10.61 20.51 -6.43
C ASP A 146 -11.19 20.84 -5.04
N VAL A 147 -10.35 20.92 -4.00
CA VAL A 147 -10.82 21.21 -2.64
C VAL A 147 -11.00 22.73 -2.46
N VAL A 148 -12.22 23.16 -2.28
CA VAL A 148 -12.55 24.56 -1.96
C VAL A 148 -12.51 24.75 -0.46
N SER A 149 -11.58 25.59 0.01
CA SER A 149 -11.57 26.03 1.41
C SER A 149 -12.71 27.03 1.64
N ARG A 150 -13.55 26.76 2.66
CA ARG A 150 -14.53 27.71 3.16
C ARG A 150 -13.96 28.40 4.40
N ASN A 151 -13.91 29.72 4.37
CA ASN A 151 -13.42 30.53 5.49
C ASN A 151 -14.53 30.82 6.54
N GLU A 152 -15.74 30.30 6.33
CA GLU A 152 -16.84 30.48 7.26
C GLU A 152 -17.00 29.23 8.13
N TRP A 153 -16.94 29.44 9.43
CA TRP A 153 -17.24 28.41 10.42
C TRP A 153 -18.74 28.33 10.63
N GLY A 154 -19.31 27.16 10.43
CA GLY A 154 -20.72 26.88 10.77
C GLY A 154 -20.83 26.18 12.12
N ASP A 155 -22.03 26.09 12.65
CA ASP A 155 -22.35 25.40 13.90
C ASP A 155 -22.44 23.87 13.73
N VAL A 156 -21.87 23.32 12.63
CA VAL A 156 -21.96 21.90 12.29
C VAL A 156 -20.63 21.22 12.58
N VAL A 157 -20.65 20.20 13.43
CA VAL A 157 -19.53 19.28 13.63
C VAL A 157 -19.70 18.11 12.67
N ILE A 158 -18.71 17.90 11.80
CA ILE A 158 -18.69 16.76 10.88
C ILE A 158 -17.79 15.69 11.48
N LEU A 159 -18.37 14.51 11.77
CA LEU A 159 -17.61 13.31 12.09
C LEU A 159 -17.43 12.52 10.80
N GLY A 160 -16.20 12.49 10.30
CA GLY A 160 -15.83 11.71 9.11
C GLY A 160 -15.07 10.47 9.52
N GLY A 161 -15.27 9.36 8.81
CA GLY A 161 -14.50 8.14 9.03
C GLY A 161 -15.22 6.87 8.62
N ASN A 162 -14.51 5.77 8.75
CA ASN A 162 -15.08 4.44 8.57
C ASN A 162 -15.48 3.89 9.94
N PHE A 163 -16.78 3.98 10.26
CA PHE A 163 -17.35 3.60 11.57
C PHE A 163 -17.58 2.08 11.65
N VAL A 164 -16.53 1.30 11.60
CA VAL A 164 -16.57 -0.14 11.90
C VAL A 164 -15.95 -0.37 13.29
N HIS A 165 -16.41 -1.42 13.99
CA HIS A 165 -16.08 -1.58 15.40
C HIS A 165 -14.57 -1.67 15.68
N TRP A 166 -13.75 -2.22 14.78
CA TRP A 166 -12.28 -2.27 14.94
C TRP A 166 -11.55 -0.95 14.66
N TYR A 167 -12.27 0.09 14.22
CA TYR A 167 -11.76 1.46 14.11
C TYR A 167 -12.28 2.37 15.23
N GLY A 168 -12.99 1.82 16.23
CA GLY A 168 -13.50 2.58 17.36
C GLY A 168 -14.83 3.28 17.10
N GLY A 169 -15.58 2.84 16.06
CA GLY A 169 -16.94 3.32 15.76
C GLY A 169 -18.02 2.53 16.50
#